data_0696e9430c4abf894543ef8ed874a31e
#
_entry.id   0696e9430c4abf894543ef8ed874a31e
#
_cell.length_a   1.000
_cell.length_b   1.000
_cell.length_c   1.000
_cell.angle_alpha   90.00
_cell.angle_beta   90.00
_cell.angle_gamma   90.00
#
_symmetry.space_group_name_H-M   'P 1'
#
loop_
_entity.id
_entity.type
_entity.pdbx_description
1 polymer ?
#
loop_
_entity_poly.entity_id
_entity_poly.type
_entity_poly.pdbx_seq_one_letter_code
_entity_poly.pdbx_strand_id
1 'polypeptide(L)'
;MNNQLPQLILGDVIVPVPVIQGGMGVGVSRSRLAGAVAKEGGIGVISTAQIGYDEENFEKNPAECNCRAIIKHIAQAKEIAGGNGLVGVNIMVALKHYRQHIETAVEAGADVIICGAGLPADLPGIAQNYAREH
;
A
#
# COMPACT_ATOMS: atom_id res chain seq x y z
N MET A 1 6.00 -11.14 34.00
CA MET A 1 5.38 -10.01 33.33
C MET A 1 4.99 -10.47 31.91
N ASN A 2 3.72 -10.47 31.59
CA ASN A 2 3.30 -10.73 30.22
C ASN A 2 3.70 -9.54 29.35
N ASN A 3 4.81 -9.65 28.65
CA ASN A 3 5.29 -8.67 27.67
C ASN A 3 4.50 -8.76 26.36
N GLN A 4 3.18 -8.78 26.44
CA GLN A 4 2.37 -8.73 25.25
C GLN A 4 2.28 -7.28 24.79
N LEU A 5 2.69 -7.04 23.55
CA LEU A 5 2.47 -5.76 22.90
C LEU A 5 0.97 -5.47 22.84
N PRO A 6 0.53 -4.19 22.97
CA PRO A 6 -0.87 -3.84 22.80
C PRO A 6 -1.34 -4.21 21.40
N GLN A 7 -2.57 -4.66 21.28
CA GLN A 7 -3.15 -4.95 19.96
C GLN A 7 -3.33 -3.67 19.14
N LEU A 8 -3.00 -3.74 17.86
CA LEU A 8 -3.37 -2.74 16.88
C LEU A 8 -4.60 -3.22 16.11
N ILE A 9 -5.70 -2.46 16.22
CA ILE A 9 -6.97 -2.78 15.56
C ILE A 9 -7.28 -1.68 14.56
N LEU A 10 -7.51 -2.05 13.30
CA LEU A 10 -7.88 -1.15 12.21
C LEU A 10 -9.24 -1.60 11.66
N GLY A 11 -10.31 -0.86 12.02
CA GLY A 11 -11.67 -1.32 11.73
C GLY A 11 -11.93 -2.68 12.38
N ASP A 12 -12.24 -3.69 11.59
CA ASP A 12 -12.50 -5.06 12.05
C ASP A 12 -11.25 -5.96 11.98
N VAL A 13 -10.10 -5.40 11.61
CA VAL A 13 -8.87 -6.18 11.39
C VAL A 13 -7.91 -6.01 12.57
N ILE A 14 -7.46 -7.12 13.11
CA ILE A 14 -6.40 -7.16 14.13
C ILE A 14 -5.06 -7.37 13.43
N VAL A 15 -4.11 -6.46 13.69
CA VAL A 15 -2.73 -6.61 13.22
C VAL A 15 -1.97 -7.46 14.23
N PRO A 16 -1.47 -8.64 13.85
CA PRO A 16 -0.83 -9.57 14.81
C PRO A 16 0.35 -8.95 15.55
N VAL A 17 1.20 -8.20 14.85
CA VAL A 17 2.32 -7.45 15.42
C VAL A 17 2.10 -5.96 15.17
N PRO A 18 1.95 -5.11 16.21
CA PRO A 18 1.58 -3.70 16.06
C PRO A 18 2.78 -2.85 15.60
N VAL A 19 3.32 -3.20 14.44
CA VAL A 19 4.44 -2.51 13.78
C VAL A 19 4.03 -2.13 12.37
N ILE A 20 4.23 -0.87 12.02
CA ILE A 20 3.96 -0.33 10.69
C ILE A 20 5.29 0.11 10.09
N GLN A 21 5.69 -0.50 8.99
CA GLN A 21 6.88 -0.07 8.26
C GLN A 21 6.56 1.19 7.45
N GLY A 22 7.41 2.19 7.54
CA GLY A 22 7.26 3.43 6.76
C GLY A 22 7.53 3.22 5.28
N GLY A 23 6.65 3.75 4.42
CA GLY A 23 6.82 3.71 2.97
C GLY A 23 7.86 4.73 2.50
N MET A 24 8.88 4.28 1.77
CA MET A 24 9.88 5.12 1.10
C MET A 24 9.77 4.98 -0.41
N GLY A 25 9.70 6.12 -1.11
CA GLY A 25 9.47 6.19 -2.55
C GLY A 25 10.66 5.77 -3.41
N VAL A 26 10.45 5.90 -4.70
CA VAL A 26 11.41 5.64 -5.78
C VAL A 26 12.10 4.27 -5.65
N GLY A 27 11.25 3.24 -5.48
CA GLY A 27 11.70 1.85 -5.51
C GLY A 27 12.33 1.30 -4.24
N VAL A 28 12.38 2.05 -3.13
CA VAL A 28 12.90 1.54 -1.85
C VAL A 28 11.89 0.59 -1.20
N SER A 29 10.66 1.07 -0.95
CA SER A 29 9.60 0.24 -0.34
C SER A 29 8.72 -0.38 -1.41
N ARG A 30 9.10 -1.58 -1.85
CA ARG A 30 8.36 -2.40 -2.80
C ARG A 30 7.97 -3.76 -2.19
N SER A 31 7.56 -4.70 -3.02
CA SER A 31 7.02 -6.00 -2.63
C SER A 31 7.91 -6.80 -1.67
N ARG A 32 9.23 -6.80 -1.86
CA ARG A 32 10.14 -7.60 -1.02
C ARG A 32 10.17 -7.12 0.41
N LEU A 33 10.33 -5.81 0.63
CA LEU A 33 10.34 -5.23 1.96
C LEU A 33 8.95 -5.33 2.62
N ALA A 34 7.91 -4.88 1.93
CA ALA A 34 6.55 -4.91 2.46
C ALA A 34 6.07 -6.34 2.74
N GLY A 35 6.34 -7.27 1.84
CA GLY A 35 6.00 -8.68 2.01
C GLY A 35 6.74 -9.32 3.20
N ALA A 36 8.01 -9.01 3.39
CA ALA A 36 8.78 -9.53 4.52
C ALA A 36 8.25 -9.02 5.87
N VAL A 37 7.89 -7.73 5.96
CA VAL A 37 7.29 -7.17 7.18
C VAL A 37 5.93 -7.78 7.46
N ALA A 38 5.07 -7.92 6.44
CA ALA A 38 3.76 -8.54 6.58
C ALA A 38 3.87 -10.02 6.98
N LYS A 39 4.85 -10.75 6.44
CA LYS A 39 5.13 -12.14 6.81
C LYS A 39 5.38 -12.32 8.31
N GLU A 40 6.04 -11.35 8.93
CA GLU A 40 6.29 -11.35 10.38
C GLU A 40 5.08 -10.82 11.20
N GLY A 41 3.97 -10.54 10.57
CA GLY A 41 2.72 -10.15 11.23
C GLY A 41 2.48 -8.65 11.36
N GLY A 42 3.38 -7.80 10.87
CA GLY A 42 3.23 -6.34 10.87
C GLY A 42 2.46 -5.82 9.65
N ILE A 43 2.48 -4.51 9.46
CA ILE A 43 1.97 -3.86 8.24
C ILE A 43 3.16 -3.51 7.35
N GLY A 44 3.33 -4.26 6.28
CA GLY A 44 4.30 -3.96 5.23
C GLY A 44 3.73 -2.94 4.26
N VAL A 45 4.45 -1.84 4.00
CA VAL A 45 3.94 -0.70 3.24
C VAL A 45 4.74 -0.48 1.97
N ILE A 46 4.04 -0.47 0.84
CA ILE A 46 4.58 -0.15 -0.48
C ILE A 46 4.38 1.34 -0.74
N SER A 47 5.43 2.07 -1.11
CA SER A 47 5.29 3.46 -1.55
C SER A 47 4.96 3.54 -3.03
N THR A 48 3.90 4.28 -3.37
CA THR A 48 3.46 4.45 -4.77
C THR A 48 4.21 5.56 -5.51
N ALA A 49 5.02 6.37 -4.80
CA ALA A 49 5.77 7.46 -5.41
C ALA A 49 6.79 6.95 -6.43
N GLN A 50 6.53 7.17 -7.70
CA GLN A 50 7.34 6.72 -8.84
C GLN A 50 7.71 5.22 -8.78
N ILE A 51 6.78 4.39 -8.33
CA ILE A 51 7.00 2.96 -8.13
C ILE A 51 7.36 2.22 -9.43
N GLY A 52 6.86 2.71 -10.55
CA GLY A 52 7.11 2.14 -11.89
C GLY A 52 8.32 2.71 -12.62
N TYR A 53 9.24 3.40 -11.92
CA TYR A 53 10.35 4.11 -12.55
C TYR A 53 11.27 3.25 -13.43
N ASP A 54 11.32 1.95 -13.17
CA ASP A 54 12.11 0.97 -13.92
C ASP A 54 11.27 0.17 -14.95
N GLU A 55 9.99 0.53 -15.12
CA GLU A 55 9.14 -0.04 -16.16
C GLU A 55 9.51 0.52 -17.55
N GLU A 56 9.39 -0.32 -18.56
CA GLU A 56 9.56 0.12 -19.95
C GLU A 56 8.58 1.24 -20.30
N ASN A 57 9.05 2.28 -20.97
CA ASN A 57 8.29 3.48 -21.33
C ASN A 57 7.85 4.38 -20.17
N PHE A 58 8.45 4.27 -18.99
CA PHE A 58 8.10 5.12 -17.85
C PHE A 58 8.18 6.62 -18.17
N GLU A 59 9.20 7.05 -18.89
CA GLU A 59 9.36 8.47 -19.27
C GLU A 59 8.22 8.99 -20.15
N LYS A 60 7.61 8.12 -20.96
CA LYS A 60 6.52 8.48 -21.87
C LYS A 60 5.16 8.39 -21.20
N ASN A 61 4.98 7.43 -20.32
CA ASN A 61 3.70 7.17 -19.67
C ASN A 61 3.84 6.76 -18.20
N PRO A 62 4.30 7.68 -17.32
CA PRO A 62 4.57 7.36 -15.93
C PRO A 62 3.31 6.95 -15.15
N ALA A 63 2.15 7.50 -15.49
CA ALA A 63 0.90 7.17 -14.80
C ALA A 63 0.53 5.69 -14.96
N GLU A 64 0.54 5.19 -16.18
CA GLU A 64 0.23 3.79 -16.48
C GLU A 64 1.28 2.83 -15.91
N CYS A 65 2.56 3.18 -16.03
CA CYS A 65 3.65 2.38 -15.45
C CYS A 65 3.54 2.28 -13.92
N ASN A 66 3.20 3.37 -13.25
CA ASN A 66 2.96 3.34 -11.81
C ASN A 66 1.77 2.45 -11.44
N CYS A 67 0.65 2.52 -12.16
CA CYS A 67 -0.51 1.65 -11.89
C CYS A 67 -0.17 0.17 -12.07
N ARG A 68 0.49 -0.21 -13.15
CA ARG A 68 0.96 -1.59 -13.35
C ARG A 68 1.88 -2.06 -12.22
N ALA A 69 2.83 -1.20 -11.83
CA ALA A 69 3.75 -1.51 -10.75
C ALA A 69 3.06 -1.64 -9.38
N ILE A 70 2.05 -0.81 -9.08
CA ILE A 70 1.23 -0.92 -7.86
C ILE A 70 0.58 -2.31 -7.79
N ILE A 71 -0.11 -2.72 -8.84
CA ILE A 71 -0.78 -4.03 -8.92
C ILE A 71 0.22 -5.17 -8.72
N LYS A 72 1.31 -5.15 -9.49
CA LYS A 72 2.38 -6.15 -9.44
C LYS A 72 2.98 -6.29 -8.04
N HIS A 73 3.35 -5.16 -7.42
CA HIS A 73 4.03 -5.19 -6.13
C HIS A 73 3.10 -5.55 -4.96
N ILE A 74 1.82 -5.19 -5.01
CA ILE A 74 0.83 -5.65 -4.02
C ILE A 74 0.66 -7.17 -4.10
N ALA A 75 0.46 -7.72 -5.30
CA ALA A 75 0.32 -9.16 -5.49
C ALA A 75 1.54 -9.93 -4.99
N GLN A 76 2.74 -9.50 -5.35
CA GLN A 76 3.99 -10.11 -4.89
C GLN A 76 4.20 -10.00 -3.38
N ALA A 77 3.86 -8.86 -2.77
CA ALA A 77 3.97 -8.69 -1.33
C ALA A 77 3.02 -9.62 -0.58
N LYS A 78 1.79 -9.78 -1.05
CA LYS A 78 0.82 -10.72 -0.47
C LYS A 78 1.26 -12.18 -0.61
N GLU A 79 1.86 -12.54 -1.72
CA GLU A 79 2.46 -13.87 -1.90
C GLU A 79 3.58 -14.13 -0.88
N ILE A 80 4.51 -13.17 -0.71
CA ILE A 80 5.59 -13.27 0.28
C ILE A 80 5.03 -13.33 1.71
N ALA A 81 4.00 -12.53 2.01
CA ALA A 81 3.36 -12.48 3.33
C ALA A 81 2.72 -13.82 3.72
N GLY A 82 2.24 -14.60 2.76
CA GLY A 82 1.66 -15.93 2.99
C GLY A 82 0.41 -15.91 3.88
N GLY A 83 -0.37 -14.83 3.85
CA GLY A 83 -1.58 -14.66 4.67
C GLY A 83 -1.34 -14.10 6.08
N ASN A 84 -0.10 -13.81 6.44
CA ASN A 84 0.24 -13.13 7.70
C ASN A 84 0.25 -11.61 7.52
N GLY A 85 0.01 -10.88 8.61
CA GLY A 85 0.07 -9.42 8.64
C GLY A 85 -0.79 -8.75 7.57
N LEU A 86 -0.47 -7.50 7.26
CA LEU A 86 -1.19 -6.71 6.26
C LEU A 86 -0.21 -6.12 5.24
N VAL A 87 -0.68 -5.99 4.00
CA VAL A 87 0.02 -5.27 2.93
C VAL A 87 -0.70 -3.96 2.66
N GLY A 88 -0.04 -2.87 2.96
CA GLY A 88 -0.53 -1.52 2.75
C GLY A 88 0.20 -0.78 1.64
N VAL A 89 -0.35 0.36 1.27
CA VAL A 89 0.28 1.32 0.36
C VAL A 89 0.36 2.70 0.99
N ASN A 90 1.45 3.41 0.73
CA ASN A 90 1.61 4.81 1.07
C ASN A 90 1.42 5.67 -0.19
N ILE A 91 0.47 6.60 -0.15
CA ILE A 91 0.12 7.47 -1.26
C ILE A 91 0.23 8.93 -0.82
N MET A 92 0.96 9.75 -1.58
CA MET A 92 1.08 11.17 -1.30
C MET A 92 -0.09 11.93 -1.91
N VAL A 93 -0.86 12.67 -1.08
CA VAL A 93 -2.01 13.48 -1.53
C VAL A 93 -1.62 14.53 -2.57
N ALA A 94 -0.42 15.08 -2.46
CA ALA A 94 0.10 16.09 -3.39
C ALA A 94 0.44 15.56 -4.80
N LEU A 95 0.42 14.24 -5.01
CA LEU A 95 0.71 13.68 -6.34
C LEU A 95 -0.44 13.93 -7.31
N LYS A 96 -0.09 14.26 -8.57
CA LYS A 96 -1.05 14.49 -9.66
C LYS A 96 -2.04 13.33 -9.86
N HIS A 97 -1.57 12.10 -9.68
CA HIS A 97 -2.36 10.87 -9.89
C HIS A 97 -2.84 10.20 -8.60
N TYR A 98 -2.95 10.98 -7.52
CA TYR A 98 -3.37 10.51 -6.19
C TYR A 98 -4.63 9.63 -6.23
N ARG A 99 -5.71 10.12 -6.85
CA ARG A 99 -6.97 9.38 -6.96
C ARG A 99 -6.78 8.04 -7.70
N GLN A 100 -6.09 8.07 -8.84
CA GLN A 100 -5.83 6.88 -9.63
C GLN A 100 -5.02 5.83 -8.86
N HIS A 101 -4.04 6.27 -8.04
CA HIS A 101 -3.28 5.36 -7.18
C HIS A 101 -4.16 4.71 -6.10
N ILE A 102 -5.14 5.44 -5.54
CA ILE A 102 -6.09 4.87 -4.57
C ILE A 102 -6.95 3.79 -5.25
N GLU A 103 -7.57 4.11 -6.37
CA GLU A 103 -8.41 3.20 -7.12
C GLU A 103 -7.64 1.93 -7.53
N THR A 104 -6.43 2.10 -8.04
CA THR A 104 -5.54 0.97 -8.38
C THR A 104 -5.17 0.12 -7.16
N ALA A 105 -4.90 0.74 -6.02
CA ALA A 105 -4.56 0.02 -4.79
C ALA A 105 -5.75 -0.78 -4.24
N VAL A 106 -6.96 -0.22 -4.30
CA VAL A 106 -8.20 -0.92 -3.92
C VAL A 106 -8.43 -2.12 -4.84
N GLU A 107 -8.33 -1.93 -6.15
CA GLU A 107 -8.46 -2.99 -7.15
C GLU A 107 -7.46 -4.12 -6.92
N ALA A 108 -6.20 -3.78 -6.63
CA ALA A 108 -5.14 -4.75 -6.35
C ALA A 108 -5.29 -5.44 -4.97
N GLY A 109 -6.26 -5.04 -4.15
CA GLY A 109 -6.55 -5.64 -2.87
C GLY A 109 -5.58 -5.24 -1.75
N ALA A 110 -5.11 -4.00 -1.73
CA ALA A 110 -4.37 -3.47 -0.58
C ALA A 110 -5.25 -3.53 0.69
N ASP A 111 -4.66 -3.95 1.80
CA ASP A 111 -5.38 -4.07 3.08
C ASP A 111 -5.50 -2.71 3.79
N VAL A 112 -4.54 -1.82 3.57
CA VAL A 112 -4.45 -0.50 4.23
C VAL A 112 -3.95 0.54 3.24
N ILE A 113 -4.55 1.73 3.27
CA ILE A 113 -4.06 2.90 2.55
C ILE A 113 -3.61 3.95 3.57
N ILE A 114 -2.36 4.39 3.47
CA ILE A 114 -1.76 5.43 4.30
C ILE A 114 -1.49 6.64 3.42
N CYS A 115 -2.05 7.77 3.77
CA CYS A 115 -1.85 9.01 3.03
C CYS A 115 -1.01 10.01 3.81
N GLY A 116 -0.11 10.66 3.10
CA GLY A 116 0.71 11.75 3.61
C GLY A 116 0.82 12.91 2.62
N ALA A 117 1.60 13.92 2.96
CA ALA A 117 1.81 15.10 2.13
C ALA A 117 0.51 15.83 1.74
N GLY A 118 -0.41 15.95 2.68
CA GLY A 118 -1.70 16.63 2.52
C GLY A 118 -2.78 16.00 3.38
N LEU A 119 -3.96 16.62 3.40
CA LEU A 119 -5.13 16.11 4.11
C LEU A 119 -5.99 15.23 3.19
N PRO A 120 -6.10 13.92 3.44
CA PRO A 120 -6.83 13.00 2.58
C PRO A 120 -8.33 12.94 2.91
N ALA A 121 -9.01 14.11 2.93
CA ALA A 121 -10.40 14.20 3.32
C ALA A 121 -11.36 13.40 2.42
N ASP A 122 -11.00 13.21 1.16
CA ASP A 122 -11.78 12.50 0.15
C ASP A 122 -11.44 11.00 0.04
N LEU A 123 -10.37 10.53 0.68
CA LEU A 123 -9.90 9.15 0.59
C LEU A 123 -10.98 8.10 0.92
N PRO A 124 -11.74 8.22 2.03
CA PRO A 124 -12.75 7.21 2.34
C PRO A 124 -13.82 7.11 1.26
N GLY A 125 -14.25 8.26 0.72
CA GLY A 125 -15.24 8.31 -0.36
C GLY A 125 -14.74 7.65 -1.65
N ILE A 126 -13.50 7.95 -2.07
CA ILE A 126 -12.90 7.36 -3.28
C ILE A 126 -12.81 5.83 -3.13
N ALA A 127 -12.25 5.36 -2.03
CA ALA A 127 -12.07 3.93 -1.80
C ALA A 127 -13.39 3.16 -1.74
N GLN A 128 -14.39 3.69 -1.02
CA GLN A 128 -15.71 3.07 -0.89
C GLN A 128 -16.48 3.05 -2.22
N ASN A 129 -16.46 4.15 -2.96
CA ASN A 129 -17.17 4.22 -4.24
C ASN A 129 -16.57 3.24 -5.24
N TYR A 130 -15.24 3.20 -5.34
CA TYR A 130 -14.57 2.25 -6.23
C TYR A 130 -14.91 0.80 -5.89
N ALA A 131 -14.86 0.43 -4.61
CA ALA A 131 -15.17 -0.92 -4.15
C ALA A 131 -16.64 -1.34 -4.33
N ARG A 132 -17.58 -0.37 -4.47
CA ARG A 132 -19.00 -0.64 -4.74
C ARG A 132 -19.31 -0.81 -6.21
N GLU A 133 -18.54 -0.16 -7.08
CA GLU A 133 -18.75 -0.14 -8.53
C GLU A 133 -18.10 -1.34 -9.23
N HIS A 134 -17.16 -2.00 -8.57
CA HIS A 134 -16.35 -3.11 -9.10
C HIS A 134 -16.34 -4.32 -8.15
#